data_45442e399cc81c20de23435f0015b38a
#
_entry.id   45442e399cc81c20de23435f0015b38a
#
_cell.length_a   1.000
_cell.length_b   1.000
_cell.length_c   1.000
_cell.angle_alpha   90.00
_cell.angle_beta   90.00
_cell.angle_gamma   90.00
#
_symmetry.space_group_name_H-M   'P 1'
#
loop_
_entity.id
_entity.type
_entity.pdbx_description
1 polymer ?
#
loop_
_entity_poly.entity_id
_entity_poly.type
_entity_poly.pdbx_seq_one_letter_code
_entity_poly.pdbx_strand_id
1 'polypeptide(L)'
;SPCQCWGNRRQDHTLKFKNLKMEHKALPLHAHLASLPVYQPGRPLEEVARELGIPFDRVTKLASNENPLGPSPKAVMAMKKAAESAHLYPDGNGYYLKEKLAALHQLEPSQIILSNGSNELIEWIGHVLLDNRSNIVVSQYCFAIYPIVAAMFGAQSKIVPATDFGHDLEGMLQAVDASTKAVFVANPNNPTGTLVNAEALRTFVSQIPSHVLVVLDEAYVEYLEDAADFVEVVRSGAIPNLLLMRTFSKIYGLAGCRLGYGMASTSLVAAMEKVRQPF
;
A
#
# COMPACT_ATOMS: atom_id res chain seq x y z
N SER A 1 -32.04 39.89 0.83
CA SER A 1 -32.97 38.98 0.15
C SER A 1 -32.59 38.85 -1.31
N PRO A 2 -32.38 37.64 -1.86
CA PRO A 2 -33.49 36.86 -2.34
C PRO A 2 -33.23 35.34 -2.13
N CYS A 3 -34.08 34.68 -1.40
CA CYS A 3 -34.24 33.23 -1.43
C CYS A 3 -35.75 32.98 -1.52
N GLN A 4 -36.28 33.04 -2.70
CA GLN A 4 -37.62 32.53 -3.03
C GLN A 4 -37.58 32.02 -4.46
N CYS A 5 -37.37 30.70 -4.64
CA CYS A 5 -37.77 29.93 -5.83
C CYS A 5 -37.48 28.43 -5.58
N TRP A 6 -38.13 27.83 -4.59
CA TRP A 6 -38.37 26.39 -4.59
C TRP A 6 -39.86 26.16 -4.36
N GLY A 7 -40.60 26.31 -5.46
CA GLY A 7 -42.03 25.98 -5.51
C GLY A 7 -42.26 24.50 -5.32
N ASN A 8 -43.07 24.17 -4.33
CA ASN A 8 -43.66 22.87 -4.05
C ASN A 8 -44.28 22.28 -5.31
N ARG A 9 -43.63 21.25 -5.89
CA ARG A 9 -44.31 20.18 -6.65
C ARG A 9 -43.92 18.87 -6.04
N ARG A 10 -44.64 18.45 -5.00
CA ARG A 10 -44.73 17.04 -4.61
C ARG A 10 -45.54 16.34 -5.68
N GLN A 11 -44.90 15.85 -6.72
CA GLN A 11 -45.47 14.75 -7.51
C GLN A 11 -45.15 13.48 -6.74
N ASP A 12 -46.24 12.90 -6.21
CA ASP A 12 -46.28 11.61 -5.52
C ASP A 12 -45.99 10.48 -6.54
N HIS A 13 -44.71 10.27 -6.85
CA HIS A 13 -44.24 9.10 -7.58
C HIS A 13 -43.97 7.98 -6.60
N THR A 14 -45.01 7.54 -5.88
CA THR A 14 -45.01 6.20 -5.29
C THR A 14 -45.01 5.19 -6.44
N LEU A 15 -43.82 4.82 -6.93
CA LEU A 15 -43.60 3.61 -7.71
C LEU A 15 -44.11 2.45 -6.86
N LYS A 16 -45.35 2.00 -7.12
CA LYS A 16 -45.88 0.76 -6.58
C LYS A 16 -45.02 -0.37 -7.16
N PHE A 17 -43.99 -0.78 -6.44
CA PHE A 17 -43.36 -2.08 -6.68
C PHE A 17 -44.39 -3.15 -6.42
N LYS A 18 -45.18 -3.48 -7.44
CA LYS A 18 -46.05 -4.66 -7.42
C LYS A 18 -45.16 -5.87 -7.17
N ASN A 19 -45.53 -6.70 -6.22
CA ASN A 19 -44.95 -7.96 -5.79
C ASN A 19 -44.36 -8.77 -6.96
N LEU A 20 -43.20 -8.40 -7.47
CA LEU A 20 -42.35 -9.31 -8.20
C LEU A 20 -41.79 -10.25 -7.13
N LYS A 21 -42.27 -11.50 -7.10
CA LYS A 21 -41.52 -12.58 -6.46
C LYS A 21 -40.21 -12.73 -7.24
N MET A 22 -39.25 -11.89 -6.96
CA MET A 22 -37.90 -12.11 -7.43
C MET A 22 -37.35 -13.25 -6.59
N GLU A 23 -37.09 -14.38 -7.20
CA GLU A 23 -36.18 -15.36 -6.64
C GLU A 23 -34.88 -14.60 -6.40
N HIS A 24 -34.52 -14.38 -5.13
CA HIS A 24 -33.25 -13.76 -4.75
C HIS A 24 -32.11 -14.75 -5.08
N LYS A 25 -31.73 -14.83 -6.35
CA LYS A 25 -30.46 -15.45 -6.70
C LYS A 25 -29.36 -14.60 -6.11
N ALA A 26 -28.51 -15.20 -5.32
CA ALA A 26 -27.30 -14.54 -4.81
C ALA A 26 -26.50 -13.95 -5.99
N LEU A 27 -25.91 -12.77 -5.79
CA LEU A 27 -25.04 -12.17 -6.81
C LEU A 27 -23.91 -13.17 -7.17
N PRO A 28 -23.59 -13.33 -8.46
CA PRO A 28 -22.51 -14.21 -8.90
C PRO A 28 -21.14 -13.57 -8.58
N LEU A 29 -20.70 -13.71 -7.33
CA LEU A 29 -19.38 -13.24 -6.91
C LEU A 29 -18.28 -14.11 -7.52
N HIS A 30 -17.11 -13.53 -7.71
CA HIS A 30 -15.92 -14.29 -8.13
C HIS A 30 -15.60 -15.39 -7.12
N ALA A 31 -15.43 -16.64 -7.58
CA ALA A 31 -15.25 -17.80 -6.72
C ALA A 31 -14.07 -17.68 -5.74
N HIS A 32 -12.96 -17.05 -6.16
CA HIS A 32 -11.78 -16.86 -5.31
C HIS A 32 -12.02 -15.92 -4.13
N LEU A 33 -13.04 -15.04 -4.17
CA LEU A 33 -13.37 -14.16 -3.05
C LEU A 33 -14.01 -14.91 -1.88
N ALA A 34 -14.62 -16.08 -2.12
CA ALA A 34 -15.28 -16.85 -1.08
C ALA A 34 -14.32 -17.33 0.03
N SER A 35 -13.05 -17.55 -0.31
CA SER A 35 -12.00 -17.99 0.62
C SER A 35 -11.07 -16.87 1.07
N LEU A 36 -11.31 -15.63 0.62
CA LEU A 36 -10.45 -14.51 0.96
C LEU A 36 -10.56 -14.16 2.46
N PRO A 37 -9.46 -14.18 3.22
CA PRO A 37 -9.50 -13.76 4.61
C PRO A 37 -9.75 -12.25 4.70
N VAL A 38 -10.66 -11.86 5.59
CA VAL A 38 -10.82 -10.44 5.93
C VAL A 38 -9.67 -10.02 6.83
N TYR A 39 -8.93 -8.99 6.43
CA TYR A 39 -7.88 -8.43 7.27
C TYR A 39 -8.47 -7.93 8.59
N GLN A 40 -7.90 -8.39 9.71
CA GLN A 40 -8.31 -7.96 11.03
C GLN A 40 -7.39 -6.83 11.51
N PRO A 41 -7.84 -5.56 11.50
CA PRO A 41 -7.05 -4.46 12.03
C PRO A 41 -6.89 -4.59 13.54
N GLY A 42 -5.86 -3.92 14.10
CA GLY A 42 -5.74 -3.79 15.55
C GLY A 42 -6.98 -3.12 16.14
N ARG A 43 -7.38 -3.55 17.33
CA ARG A 43 -8.58 -3.03 18.03
C ARG A 43 -8.38 -1.56 18.42
N PRO A 44 -9.44 -0.72 18.35
CA PRO A 44 -9.40 0.65 18.85
C PRO A 44 -9.06 0.70 20.36
N LEU A 45 -8.22 1.67 20.76
CA LEU A 45 -7.80 1.81 22.16
C LEU A 45 -8.99 2.03 23.11
N GLU A 46 -9.97 2.81 22.68
CA GLU A 46 -11.18 3.11 23.44
C GLU A 46 -12.01 1.85 23.71
N GLU A 47 -12.06 0.93 22.76
CA GLU A 47 -12.75 -0.35 22.92
C GLU A 47 -12.04 -1.22 23.95
N VAL A 48 -10.71 -1.33 23.85
CA VAL A 48 -9.88 -2.12 24.78
C VAL A 48 -9.96 -1.54 26.20
N ALA A 49 -9.84 -0.21 26.35
CA ALA A 49 -9.92 0.47 27.64
C ALA A 49 -11.29 0.22 28.33
N ARG A 50 -12.38 0.33 27.55
CA ARG A 50 -13.74 0.09 28.04
C ARG A 50 -13.96 -1.36 28.48
N GLU A 51 -13.49 -2.34 27.70
CA GLU A 51 -13.62 -3.77 28.06
C GLU A 51 -12.82 -4.17 29.29
N LEU A 52 -11.61 -3.61 29.42
CA LEU A 52 -10.73 -3.92 30.55
C LEU A 52 -11.02 -3.07 31.77
N GLY A 53 -11.91 -2.08 31.67
CA GLY A 53 -12.24 -1.17 32.77
C GLY A 53 -11.06 -0.30 33.23
N ILE A 54 -10.10 -0.02 32.35
CA ILE A 54 -8.92 0.81 32.64
C ILE A 54 -9.04 2.18 31.98
N PRO A 55 -8.49 3.24 32.60
CA PRO A 55 -8.45 4.56 32.00
C PRO A 55 -7.72 4.56 30.65
N PHE A 56 -8.26 5.28 29.65
CA PHE A 56 -7.72 5.35 28.29
C PHE A 56 -6.24 5.80 28.26
N ASP A 57 -5.88 6.76 29.09
CA ASP A 57 -4.52 7.31 29.23
C ASP A 57 -3.51 6.32 29.83
N ARG A 58 -3.99 5.20 30.37
CA ARG A 58 -3.16 4.11 30.90
C ARG A 58 -2.94 2.97 29.90
N VAL A 59 -3.54 3.04 28.71
CA VAL A 59 -3.36 2.03 27.65
C VAL A 59 -2.20 2.44 26.74
N THR A 60 -1.14 1.64 26.70
CA THR A 60 -0.05 1.83 25.76
C THR A 60 -0.29 0.97 24.51
N LYS A 61 -0.47 1.61 23.36
CA LYS A 61 -0.62 0.92 22.07
C LYS A 61 0.74 0.59 21.48
N LEU A 62 1.04 -0.69 21.35
CA LEU A 62 2.23 -1.20 20.67
C LEU A 62 1.89 -1.84 19.31
N ALA A 63 0.61 -1.91 18.96
CA ALA A 63 0.13 -2.43 17.69
C ALA A 63 0.21 -1.38 16.57
N SER A 64 0.17 -1.86 15.30
CA SER A 64 0.13 -1.05 14.07
C SER A 64 1.43 -0.31 13.73
N ASN A 65 2.47 -0.42 14.54
CA ASN A 65 3.77 0.25 14.32
C ASN A 65 3.61 1.75 14.03
N GLU A 66 2.73 2.42 14.79
CA GLU A 66 2.55 3.87 14.73
C GLU A 66 3.68 4.58 15.48
N ASN A 67 4.00 5.81 15.08
CA ASN A 67 5.01 6.61 15.77
C ASN A 67 4.40 7.30 17.00
N PRO A 68 4.78 6.92 18.24
CA PRO A 68 4.22 7.50 19.45
C PRO A 68 4.60 8.97 19.68
N LEU A 69 5.64 9.47 18.98
CA LEU A 69 6.04 10.88 19.04
C LEU A 69 5.11 11.79 18.23
N GLY A 70 4.25 11.21 17.39
CA GLY A 70 3.34 11.95 16.52
C GLY A 70 4.02 12.67 15.36
N PRO A 71 3.27 13.49 14.61
CA PRO A 71 3.78 14.22 13.45
C PRO A 71 4.55 15.48 13.85
N SER A 72 5.40 15.98 12.94
CA SER A 72 6.08 17.24 13.17
C SER A 72 5.09 18.42 13.30
N PRO A 73 5.42 19.45 14.12
CA PRO A 73 4.56 20.64 14.23
C PRO A 73 4.30 21.34 12.89
N LYS A 74 5.27 21.32 11.97
CA LYS A 74 5.12 21.87 10.62
C LYS A 74 4.06 21.10 9.81
N ALA A 75 4.03 19.77 9.92
CA ALA A 75 3.01 18.95 9.26
C ALA A 75 1.62 19.25 9.84
N VAL A 76 1.49 19.37 11.17
CA VAL A 76 0.22 19.76 11.83
C VAL A 76 -0.28 21.11 11.35
N MET A 77 0.60 22.13 11.25
CA MET A 77 0.22 23.45 10.74
C MET A 77 -0.23 23.38 9.28
N ALA A 78 0.47 22.60 8.43
CA ALA A 78 0.09 22.44 7.03
C ALA A 78 -1.28 21.78 6.88
N MET A 79 -1.57 20.72 7.67
CA MET A 79 -2.88 20.06 7.70
C MET A 79 -4.00 21.01 8.12
N LYS A 80 -3.80 21.82 9.18
CA LYS A 80 -4.77 22.82 9.62
C LYS A 80 -5.09 23.82 8.52
N LYS A 81 -4.07 24.30 7.81
CA LYS A 81 -4.26 25.24 6.68
C LYS A 81 -4.98 24.54 5.51
N ALA A 82 -4.63 23.31 5.18
CA ALA A 82 -5.29 22.57 4.10
C ALA A 82 -6.77 22.29 4.38
N ALA A 83 -7.18 22.17 5.65
CA ALA A 83 -8.58 21.97 6.03
C ALA A 83 -9.50 23.12 5.59
N GLU A 84 -8.98 24.34 5.44
CA GLU A 84 -9.75 25.51 4.97
C GLU A 84 -10.24 25.35 3.52
N SER A 85 -9.55 24.54 2.71
CA SER A 85 -9.87 24.25 1.32
C SER A 85 -10.39 22.82 1.08
N ALA A 86 -10.80 22.09 2.14
CA ALA A 86 -11.27 20.71 2.04
C ALA A 86 -12.53 20.52 1.17
N HIS A 87 -13.21 21.59 0.77
CA HIS A 87 -14.33 21.58 -0.17
C HIS A 87 -13.91 21.50 -1.64
N LEU A 88 -12.60 21.54 -1.94
CA LEU A 88 -12.02 21.41 -3.27
C LEU A 88 -11.34 20.05 -3.41
N TYR A 89 -11.40 19.47 -4.60
CA TYR A 89 -10.57 18.31 -4.91
C TYR A 89 -9.07 18.66 -4.84
N PRO A 90 -8.22 17.75 -4.38
CA PRO A 90 -6.78 17.95 -4.44
C PRO A 90 -6.29 17.89 -5.88
N ASP A 91 -5.04 18.34 -6.11
CA ASP A 91 -4.34 18.05 -7.36
C ASP A 91 -4.12 16.53 -7.51
N GLY A 92 -4.85 15.92 -8.43
CA GLY A 92 -4.79 14.49 -8.68
C GLY A 92 -3.39 13.99 -9.07
N ASN A 93 -2.54 14.85 -9.65
CA ASN A 93 -1.17 14.48 -9.99
C ASN A 93 -0.20 14.64 -8.81
N GLY A 94 -0.57 15.38 -7.77
CA GLY A 94 0.28 15.65 -6.62
C GLY A 94 1.57 16.37 -6.97
N TYR A 95 1.50 17.33 -7.89
CA TYR A 95 2.65 18.02 -8.50
C TYR A 95 3.68 18.47 -7.45
N TYR A 96 3.26 19.26 -6.46
CA TYR A 96 4.19 19.82 -5.49
C TYR A 96 4.91 18.76 -4.64
N LEU A 97 4.25 17.66 -4.32
CA LEU A 97 4.86 16.59 -3.54
C LEU A 97 5.80 15.76 -4.41
N LYS A 98 5.41 15.43 -5.65
CA LYS A 98 6.28 14.73 -6.61
C LYS A 98 7.55 15.52 -6.88
N GLU A 99 7.48 16.83 -7.11
CA GLU A 99 8.66 17.67 -7.30
C GLU A 99 9.61 17.65 -6.10
N LYS A 100 9.06 17.73 -4.87
CA LYS A 100 9.87 17.66 -3.65
C LYS A 100 10.51 16.30 -3.45
N LEU A 101 9.81 15.21 -3.71
CA LEU A 101 10.35 13.86 -3.61
C LEU A 101 11.38 13.61 -4.71
N ALA A 102 11.13 14.08 -5.93
CA ALA A 102 12.08 14.02 -7.04
C ALA A 102 13.39 14.73 -6.68
N ALA A 103 13.31 15.95 -6.18
CA ALA A 103 14.49 16.70 -5.74
C ALA A 103 15.21 16.00 -4.58
N LEU A 104 14.48 15.46 -3.59
CA LEU A 104 15.05 14.75 -2.44
C LEU A 104 15.82 13.49 -2.87
N HIS A 105 15.26 12.73 -3.79
CA HIS A 105 15.79 11.45 -4.24
C HIS A 105 16.64 11.55 -5.51
N GLN A 106 16.79 12.76 -6.08
CA GLN A 106 17.48 13.00 -7.35
C GLN A 106 16.93 12.11 -8.47
N LEU A 107 15.61 12.04 -8.55
CA LEU A 107 14.83 11.33 -9.56
C LEU A 107 14.03 12.31 -10.42
N GLU A 108 13.54 11.85 -11.58
CA GLU A 108 12.55 12.59 -12.34
C GLU A 108 11.15 12.42 -11.69
N PRO A 109 10.28 13.45 -11.72
CA PRO A 109 8.92 13.33 -11.20
C PRO A 109 8.11 12.19 -11.82
N SER A 110 8.43 11.81 -13.07
CA SER A 110 7.84 10.67 -13.79
C SER A 110 8.27 9.29 -13.24
N GLN A 111 9.27 9.24 -12.36
CA GLN A 111 9.70 8.03 -11.66
C GLN A 111 9.04 7.88 -10.28
N ILE A 112 8.14 8.80 -9.92
CA ILE A 112 7.46 8.82 -8.62
C ILE A 112 5.95 8.70 -8.81
N ILE A 113 5.33 7.83 -8.04
CA ILE A 113 3.88 7.69 -7.94
C ILE A 113 3.43 7.87 -6.49
N LEU A 114 2.40 8.70 -6.27
CA LEU A 114 1.82 8.92 -4.94
C LEU A 114 0.64 7.98 -4.73
N SER A 115 0.44 7.54 -3.48
CA SER A 115 -0.60 6.57 -3.13
C SER A 115 -1.23 6.84 -1.77
N ASN A 116 -2.40 6.25 -1.54
CA ASN A 116 -3.13 6.29 -0.28
C ASN A 116 -2.51 5.32 0.76
N GLY A 117 -1.29 5.65 1.21
CA GLY A 117 -0.39 4.74 1.91
C GLY A 117 0.23 3.71 0.96
N SER A 118 1.34 3.07 1.39
CA SER A 118 2.01 2.06 0.55
C SER A 118 1.13 0.85 0.20
N ASN A 119 0.07 0.59 0.95
CA ASN A 119 -0.89 -0.48 0.67
C ASN A 119 -1.53 -0.36 -0.72
N GLU A 120 -1.86 0.85 -1.15
CA GLU A 120 -2.50 1.07 -2.44
C GLU A 120 -1.56 0.72 -3.61
N LEU A 121 -0.23 0.90 -3.43
CA LEU A 121 0.75 0.44 -4.41
C LEU A 121 0.69 -1.08 -4.60
N ILE A 122 0.50 -1.83 -3.51
CA ILE A 122 0.37 -3.29 -3.57
C ILE A 122 -0.90 -3.68 -4.35
N GLU A 123 -2.00 -2.97 -4.14
CA GLU A 123 -3.24 -3.20 -4.88
C GLU A 123 -3.07 -2.89 -6.38
N TRP A 124 -2.38 -1.80 -6.73
CA TRP A 124 -2.10 -1.48 -8.14
C TRP A 124 -1.20 -2.50 -8.82
N ILE A 125 -0.25 -3.11 -8.10
CA ILE A 125 0.52 -4.26 -8.61
C ILE A 125 -0.44 -5.40 -8.99
N GLY A 126 -1.46 -5.66 -8.15
CA GLY A 126 -2.51 -6.62 -8.46
C GLY A 126 -3.23 -6.29 -9.76
N HIS A 127 -3.69 -5.05 -9.91
CA HIS A 127 -4.40 -4.58 -11.12
C HIS A 127 -3.56 -4.65 -12.39
N VAL A 128 -2.26 -4.39 -12.30
CA VAL A 128 -1.38 -4.30 -13.48
C VAL A 128 -0.82 -5.65 -13.89
N LEU A 129 -0.56 -6.56 -12.93
CA LEU A 129 0.24 -7.76 -13.17
C LEU A 129 -0.45 -9.09 -12.85
N LEU A 130 -1.45 -9.10 -11.95
CA LEU A 130 -1.95 -10.36 -11.39
C LEU A 130 -3.26 -10.82 -12.04
N ASP A 131 -3.36 -12.13 -12.23
CA ASP A 131 -4.55 -12.85 -12.65
C ASP A 131 -4.55 -14.27 -12.05
N ASN A 132 -5.56 -15.07 -12.37
CA ASN A 132 -5.71 -16.44 -11.87
C ASN A 132 -4.70 -17.46 -12.43
N ARG A 133 -3.79 -17.04 -13.32
CA ARG A 133 -2.71 -17.87 -13.89
C ARG A 133 -1.35 -17.46 -13.36
N SER A 134 -1.30 -16.41 -12.56
CA SER A 134 -0.08 -15.82 -12.05
C SER A 134 0.18 -16.20 -10.59
N ASN A 135 1.42 -16.00 -10.16
CA ASN A 135 1.79 -16.11 -8.76
C ASN A 135 2.71 -14.97 -8.32
N ILE A 136 2.77 -14.80 -7.00
CA ILE A 136 3.77 -13.97 -6.33
C ILE A 136 4.66 -14.86 -5.44
N VAL A 137 5.88 -14.40 -5.16
CA VAL A 137 6.77 -15.02 -4.18
C VAL A 137 6.88 -14.11 -2.96
N VAL A 138 6.67 -14.69 -1.77
CA VAL A 138 6.75 -14.00 -0.48
C VAL A 138 7.41 -14.89 0.57
N SER A 139 8.02 -14.27 1.58
CA SER A 139 8.51 -15.01 2.75
C SER A 139 7.37 -15.45 3.66
N GLN A 140 7.59 -16.52 4.44
CA GLN A 140 6.64 -17.03 5.42
C GLN A 140 6.10 -15.97 6.40
N TYR A 141 6.96 -15.10 6.87
CA TYR A 141 6.59 -14.00 7.77
C TYR A 141 6.61 -12.66 7.03
N CYS A 142 5.87 -12.58 5.93
CA CYS A 142 5.71 -11.33 5.19
C CYS A 142 4.54 -10.49 5.72
N PHE A 143 4.48 -9.25 5.28
CA PHE A 143 3.31 -8.40 5.53
C PHE A 143 2.06 -9.03 4.90
N ALA A 144 1.03 -9.21 5.71
CA ALA A 144 -0.18 -9.98 5.36
C ALA A 144 -0.92 -9.47 4.10
N ILE A 145 -0.72 -8.22 3.73
CA ILE A 145 -1.41 -7.61 2.58
C ILE A 145 -0.91 -8.20 1.25
N TYR A 146 0.35 -8.63 1.14
CA TYR A 146 0.86 -9.20 -0.12
C TYR A 146 0.05 -10.43 -0.57
N PRO A 147 -0.07 -11.50 0.25
CA PRO A 147 -0.88 -12.65 -0.14
C PRO A 147 -2.39 -12.34 -0.21
N ILE A 148 -2.91 -11.41 0.58
CA ILE A 148 -4.31 -10.99 0.49
C ILE A 148 -4.60 -10.36 -0.88
N VAL A 149 -3.77 -9.43 -1.33
CA VAL A 149 -3.94 -8.80 -2.65
C VAL A 149 -3.77 -9.83 -3.76
N ALA A 150 -2.78 -10.74 -3.69
CA ALA A 150 -2.67 -11.81 -4.68
C ALA A 150 -3.97 -12.61 -4.77
N ALA A 151 -4.53 -13.01 -3.65
CA ALA A 151 -5.80 -13.75 -3.60
C ALA A 151 -6.99 -12.92 -4.12
N MET A 152 -7.03 -11.60 -3.91
CA MET A 152 -8.06 -10.70 -4.47
C MET A 152 -8.11 -10.75 -6.01
N PHE A 153 -6.97 -10.96 -6.66
CA PHE A 153 -6.86 -11.10 -8.12
C PHE A 153 -6.87 -12.55 -8.59
N GLY A 154 -7.09 -13.51 -7.68
CA GLY A 154 -7.09 -14.94 -7.98
C GLY A 154 -5.70 -15.52 -8.20
N ALA A 155 -4.62 -14.75 -7.97
CA ALA A 155 -3.26 -15.21 -8.09
C ALA A 155 -2.83 -16.06 -6.90
N GLN A 156 -1.86 -16.95 -7.12
CA GLN A 156 -1.30 -17.80 -6.08
C GLN A 156 -0.16 -17.09 -5.33
N SER A 157 0.01 -17.41 -4.05
CA SER A 157 1.17 -16.98 -3.28
C SER A 157 2.08 -18.19 -3.01
N LYS A 158 3.31 -18.12 -3.51
CA LYS A 158 4.38 -19.05 -3.15
C LYS A 158 5.05 -18.56 -1.89
N ILE A 159 4.74 -19.21 -0.78
CA ILE A 159 5.25 -18.85 0.54
C ILE A 159 6.54 -19.63 0.78
N VAL A 160 7.66 -18.94 0.82
CA VAL A 160 8.98 -19.53 1.08
C VAL A 160 9.22 -19.59 2.60
N PRO A 161 9.60 -20.75 3.16
CA PRO A 161 9.94 -20.84 4.57
C PRO A 161 10.99 -19.81 4.98
N ALA A 162 10.82 -19.25 6.15
CA ALA A 162 11.76 -18.25 6.66
C ALA A 162 12.98 -18.93 7.31
N THR A 163 14.12 -18.28 7.23
CA THR A 163 15.33 -18.64 7.98
C THR A 163 15.52 -17.62 9.10
N ASP A 164 15.56 -18.08 10.35
CA ASP A 164 15.68 -17.21 11.54
C ASP A 164 14.70 -16.02 11.56
N PHE A 165 13.44 -16.29 11.22
CA PHE A 165 12.37 -15.29 11.05
C PHE A 165 12.61 -14.24 9.95
N GLY A 166 13.70 -14.34 9.21
CA GLY A 166 14.06 -13.45 8.10
C GLY A 166 13.70 -14.01 6.73
N HIS A 167 14.08 -13.30 5.70
CA HIS A 167 13.91 -13.73 4.32
C HIS A 167 14.99 -14.74 3.92
N ASP A 168 14.57 -15.90 3.43
CA ASP A 168 15.44 -16.84 2.69
C ASP A 168 15.47 -16.36 1.21
N LEU A 169 16.42 -15.49 0.90
CA LEU A 169 16.53 -14.92 -0.44
C LEU A 169 16.87 -15.97 -1.51
N GLU A 170 17.65 -16.99 -1.16
CA GLU A 170 17.97 -18.07 -2.09
C GLU A 170 16.74 -18.92 -2.39
N GLY A 171 16.00 -19.33 -1.36
CA GLY A 171 14.74 -20.04 -1.51
C GLY A 171 13.69 -19.21 -2.27
N MET A 172 13.64 -17.90 -2.04
CA MET A 172 12.75 -16.99 -2.79
C MET A 172 13.13 -16.91 -4.27
N LEU A 173 14.42 -16.86 -4.59
CA LEU A 173 14.89 -16.88 -5.98
C LEU A 173 14.56 -18.21 -6.68
N GLN A 174 14.76 -19.34 -6.00
CA GLN A 174 14.44 -20.68 -6.52
C GLN A 174 12.92 -20.89 -6.72
N ALA A 175 12.09 -20.19 -5.96
CA ALA A 175 10.62 -20.26 -6.09
C ALA A 175 10.09 -19.49 -7.32
N VAL A 176 10.89 -18.63 -7.95
CA VAL A 176 10.50 -17.87 -9.14
C VAL A 176 10.37 -18.81 -10.34
N ASP A 177 9.26 -18.69 -11.07
CA ASP A 177 9.00 -19.41 -12.31
C ASP A 177 8.39 -18.50 -13.41
N ALA A 178 8.03 -19.08 -14.54
CA ALA A 178 7.47 -18.36 -15.68
C ALA A 178 6.11 -17.67 -15.37
N SER A 179 5.37 -18.15 -14.38
CA SER A 179 4.09 -17.59 -13.93
C SER A 179 4.26 -16.54 -12.84
N THR A 180 5.46 -16.37 -12.28
CA THR A 180 5.75 -15.38 -11.23
C THR A 180 5.71 -13.99 -11.82
N LYS A 181 4.93 -13.09 -11.19
CA LYS A 181 4.78 -11.69 -11.61
C LYS A 181 5.44 -10.71 -10.66
N ALA A 182 5.50 -11.04 -9.37
CA ALA A 182 6.16 -10.17 -8.40
C ALA A 182 6.81 -10.99 -7.27
N VAL A 183 7.90 -10.44 -6.74
CA VAL A 183 8.55 -10.89 -5.51
C VAL A 183 8.54 -9.74 -4.53
N PHE A 184 8.05 -9.95 -3.32
CA PHE A 184 7.97 -8.92 -2.28
C PHE A 184 9.00 -9.17 -1.19
N VAL A 185 9.80 -8.16 -0.91
CA VAL A 185 10.78 -8.14 0.19
C VAL A 185 10.60 -6.86 0.99
N ALA A 186 10.15 -6.99 2.25
CA ALA A 186 10.15 -5.88 3.18
C ALA A 186 11.49 -5.82 3.92
N ASN A 187 12.17 -4.68 3.88
CA ASN A 187 13.48 -4.54 4.54
C ASN A 187 13.66 -3.16 5.17
N PRO A 188 13.60 -3.02 6.50
CA PRO A 188 13.35 -4.07 7.54
C PRO A 188 12.00 -4.79 7.41
N ASN A 189 11.95 -6.07 7.79
CA ASN A 189 10.75 -6.87 7.64
C ASN A 189 9.67 -6.53 8.67
N ASN A 190 8.43 -6.58 8.24
CA ASN A 190 7.24 -6.55 9.08
C ASN A 190 6.53 -7.92 8.97
N PRO A 191 6.32 -8.67 10.09
CA PRO A 191 6.33 -8.20 11.48
C PRO A 191 7.60 -8.49 12.29
N THR A 192 8.60 -9.18 11.74
CA THR A 192 9.70 -9.77 12.50
C THR A 192 10.80 -8.79 12.91
N GLY A 193 10.91 -7.64 12.21
CA GLY A 193 11.97 -6.66 12.41
C GLY A 193 13.34 -7.11 11.91
N THR A 194 13.42 -8.27 11.25
CA THR A 194 14.69 -8.78 10.69
C THR A 194 15.16 -7.90 9.53
N LEU A 195 16.47 -7.85 9.35
CA LEU A 195 17.13 -7.05 8.32
C LEU A 195 18.02 -7.94 7.45
N VAL A 196 17.81 -7.86 6.15
CA VAL A 196 18.74 -8.41 5.16
C VAL A 196 19.86 -7.39 4.93
N ASN A 197 21.11 -7.84 4.88
CA ASN A 197 22.22 -6.94 4.59
C ASN A 197 22.17 -6.42 3.14
N ALA A 198 22.77 -5.25 2.93
CA ALA A 198 22.70 -4.53 1.66
C ALA A 198 23.26 -5.32 0.47
N GLU A 199 24.36 -6.05 0.66
CA GLU A 199 25.03 -6.81 -0.41
C GLU A 199 24.18 -8.01 -0.85
N ALA A 200 23.68 -8.79 0.11
CA ALA A 200 22.81 -9.93 -0.19
C ALA A 200 21.53 -9.47 -0.91
N LEU A 201 20.95 -8.34 -0.48
CA LEU A 201 19.75 -7.79 -1.11
C LEU A 201 20.03 -7.28 -2.54
N ARG A 202 21.16 -6.60 -2.78
CA ARG A 202 21.59 -6.18 -4.13
C ARG A 202 21.80 -7.38 -5.05
N THR A 203 22.48 -8.41 -4.56
CA THR A 203 22.70 -9.65 -5.30
C THR A 203 21.38 -10.30 -5.69
N PHE A 204 20.48 -10.46 -4.72
CA PHE A 204 19.15 -11.03 -4.97
C PHE A 204 18.36 -10.25 -6.02
N VAL A 205 18.25 -8.93 -5.86
CA VAL A 205 17.50 -8.07 -6.80
C VAL A 205 18.06 -8.18 -8.22
N SER A 206 19.39 -8.26 -8.36
CA SER A 206 20.04 -8.39 -9.68
C SER A 206 19.83 -9.74 -10.37
N GLN A 207 19.50 -10.79 -9.61
CA GLN A 207 19.28 -12.13 -10.13
C GLN A 207 17.83 -12.42 -10.52
N ILE A 208 16.89 -11.58 -10.08
CA ILE A 208 15.47 -11.74 -10.43
C ILE A 208 15.27 -11.50 -11.94
N PRO A 209 14.61 -12.42 -12.66
CA PRO A 209 14.35 -12.26 -14.10
C PRO A 209 13.57 -10.98 -14.41
N SER A 210 13.87 -10.34 -15.53
CA SER A 210 13.29 -9.04 -15.92
C SER A 210 11.77 -9.04 -16.13
N HIS A 211 11.14 -10.21 -16.28
CA HIS A 211 9.69 -10.35 -16.37
C HIS A 211 8.98 -10.37 -15.00
N VAL A 212 9.74 -10.38 -13.91
CA VAL A 212 9.23 -10.41 -12.53
C VAL A 212 9.48 -9.06 -11.87
N LEU A 213 8.46 -8.42 -11.35
CA LEU A 213 8.60 -7.20 -10.58
C LEU A 213 9.25 -7.50 -9.22
N VAL A 214 10.32 -6.81 -8.89
CA VAL A 214 10.90 -6.80 -7.54
C VAL A 214 10.28 -5.64 -6.77
N VAL A 215 9.61 -5.95 -5.68
CA VAL A 215 9.02 -4.95 -4.78
C VAL A 215 9.83 -4.91 -3.50
N LEU A 216 10.59 -3.85 -3.28
CA LEU A 216 11.25 -3.56 -2.01
C LEU A 216 10.35 -2.64 -1.19
N ASP A 217 9.77 -3.20 -0.13
CA ASP A 217 8.97 -2.42 0.82
C ASP A 217 9.91 -1.82 1.88
N GLU A 218 10.20 -0.56 1.70
CA GLU A 218 11.08 0.25 2.54
C GLU A 218 10.28 1.10 3.55
N ALA A 219 9.15 0.59 4.05
CA ALA A 219 8.30 1.33 5.00
C ALA A 219 9.01 1.72 6.30
N TYR A 220 10.13 1.08 6.60
CA TYR A 220 10.92 1.30 7.82
C TYR A 220 12.37 1.70 7.53
N VAL A 221 12.71 2.04 6.30
CA VAL A 221 14.10 2.33 5.88
C VAL A 221 14.71 3.49 6.65
N GLU A 222 13.91 4.47 7.04
CA GLU A 222 14.39 5.66 7.79
C GLU A 222 14.84 5.36 9.23
N TYR A 223 14.60 4.15 9.73
CA TYR A 223 15.10 3.69 11.04
C TYR A 223 16.51 3.08 10.95
N LEU A 224 17.06 2.92 9.74
CA LEU A 224 18.38 2.36 9.51
C LEU A 224 19.43 3.48 9.47
N GLU A 225 20.55 3.28 10.18
CA GLU A 225 21.70 4.17 10.10
C GLU A 225 22.43 4.04 8.76
N ASP A 226 22.58 2.78 8.29
CA ASP A 226 23.27 2.44 7.04
C ASP A 226 22.30 1.73 6.08
N ALA A 227 21.30 2.46 5.57
CA ALA A 227 20.38 1.92 4.57
C ALA A 227 21.09 1.71 3.22
N ALA A 228 20.83 0.55 2.58
CA ALA A 228 21.27 0.37 1.20
C ALA A 228 20.56 1.37 0.28
N ASP A 229 21.31 2.10 -0.51
CA ASP A 229 20.73 3.04 -1.49
C ASP A 229 20.24 2.29 -2.73
N PHE A 230 18.95 1.89 -2.70
CA PHE A 230 18.26 1.35 -3.88
C PHE A 230 17.65 2.45 -4.75
N VAL A 231 17.58 3.68 -4.29
CA VAL A 231 17.16 4.83 -5.12
C VAL A 231 18.14 5.03 -6.26
N GLU A 232 19.45 4.81 -6.03
CA GLU A 232 20.46 4.84 -7.08
C GLU A 232 20.18 3.80 -8.20
N VAL A 233 19.69 2.63 -7.83
CA VAL A 233 19.32 1.59 -8.82
C VAL A 233 18.15 2.05 -9.70
N VAL A 234 17.15 2.74 -9.11
CA VAL A 234 16.04 3.36 -9.86
C VAL A 234 16.55 4.50 -10.74
N ARG A 235 17.43 5.35 -10.18
CA ARG A 235 18.02 6.52 -10.89
C ARG A 235 18.82 6.11 -12.11
N SER A 236 19.69 5.11 -11.95
CA SER A 236 20.51 4.60 -13.06
C SER A 236 19.71 3.79 -14.08
N GLY A 237 18.51 3.31 -13.74
CA GLY A 237 17.73 2.41 -14.57
C GLY A 237 18.34 1.02 -14.73
N ALA A 238 19.30 0.65 -13.88
CA ALA A 238 20.02 -0.63 -13.95
C ALA A 238 19.10 -1.84 -13.83
N ILE A 239 18.00 -1.71 -13.05
CA ILE A 239 17.00 -2.77 -12.84
C ILE A 239 15.61 -2.17 -13.08
N PRO A 240 15.12 -2.19 -14.34
CA PRO A 240 13.88 -1.50 -14.72
C PRO A 240 12.60 -2.11 -14.09
N ASN A 241 12.68 -3.35 -13.63
CA ASN A 241 11.62 -4.08 -12.92
C ASN A 241 11.72 -3.96 -11.39
N LEU A 242 12.32 -2.89 -10.86
CA LEU A 242 12.36 -2.58 -9.43
C LEU A 242 11.32 -1.51 -9.09
N LEU A 243 10.54 -1.77 -8.04
CA LEU A 243 9.68 -0.80 -7.36
C LEU A 243 10.11 -0.67 -5.89
N LEU A 244 10.46 0.53 -5.48
CA LEU A 244 10.64 0.87 -4.07
C LEU A 244 9.35 1.47 -3.53
N MET A 245 8.89 0.99 -2.38
CA MET A 245 7.70 1.52 -1.71
C MET A 245 8.11 2.19 -0.41
N ARG A 246 7.67 3.43 -0.18
CA ARG A 246 7.86 4.17 1.06
C ARG A 246 6.55 4.77 1.57
N THR A 247 6.53 5.14 2.85
CA THR A 247 5.32 5.64 3.50
C THR A 247 5.62 6.79 4.46
N PHE A 248 4.67 7.71 4.59
CA PHE A 248 4.70 8.73 5.64
C PHE A 248 4.07 8.25 6.96
N SER A 249 3.55 7.03 6.98
CA SER A 249 2.81 6.49 8.13
C SER A 249 3.69 6.16 9.34
N LYS A 250 4.98 5.88 9.15
CA LYS A 250 5.86 5.33 10.18
C LYS A 250 6.68 6.43 10.86
N ILE A 251 7.92 6.63 10.49
CA ILE A 251 8.80 7.60 11.17
C ILE A 251 8.24 9.04 11.16
N TYR A 252 7.54 9.41 10.11
CA TYR A 252 6.97 10.75 9.97
C TYR A 252 5.71 11.01 10.82
N GLY A 253 5.14 9.97 11.46
CA GLY A 253 3.97 10.09 12.34
C GLY A 253 2.68 10.51 11.62
N LEU A 254 2.55 10.24 10.32
CA LEU A 254 1.42 10.68 9.48
C LEU A 254 0.53 9.51 9.04
N ALA A 255 0.41 8.46 9.86
CA ALA A 255 -0.39 7.28 9.53
C ALA A 255 -1.83 7.61 9.16
N GLY A 256 -2.45 8.59 9.83
CA GLY A 256 -3.82 9.04 9.56
C GLY A 256 -3.99 9.82 8.25
N CYS A 257 -2.91 10.36 7.68
CA CYS A 257 -2.96 11.07 6.40
C CYS A 257 -3.06 10.14 5.19
N ARG A 258 -2.84 8.84 5.39
CA ARG A 258 -2.89 7.85 4.31
C ARG A 258 -2.02 8.24 3.11
N LEU A 259 -0.75 8.55 3.34
CA LEU A 259 0.17 8.99 2.30
C LEU A 259 1.36 8.04 2.18
N GLY A 260 1.60 7.57 0.96
CA GLY A 260 2.75 6.77 0.57
C GLY A 260 3.21 7.13 -0.83
N TYR A 261 4.31 6.55 -1.25
CA TYR A 261 4.82 6.74 -2.61
C TYR A 261 5.66 5.56 -3.07
N GLY A 262 5.69 5.39 -4.39
CA GLY A 262 6.57 4.44 -5.06
C GLY A 262 7.61 5.17 -5.92
N MET A 263 8.77 4.55 -6.06
CA MET A 263 9.83 4.99 -6.97
C MET A 263 10.20 3.84 -7.89
N ALA A 264 10.14 4.05 -9.19
CA ALA A 264 10.36 3.01 -10.20
C ALA A 264 10.73 3.61 -11.57
N SER A 265 10.94 2.76 -12.55
CA SER A 265 11.08 3.22 -13.94
C SER A 265 9.82 3.98 -14.41
N THR A 266 10.00 4.98 -15.26
CA THR A 266 8.90 5.78 -15.82
C THR A 266 7.82 4.92 -16.47
N SER A 267 8.20 3.82 -17.13
CA SER A 267 7.25 2.90 -17.77
C SER A 267 6.37 2.17 -16.76
N LEU A 268 6.93 1.75 -15.62
CA LEU A 268 6.16 1.09 -14.55
C LEU A 268 5.23 2.10 -13.86
N VAL A 269 5.73 3.29 -13.53
CA VAL A 269 4.90 4.37 -12.97
C VAL A 269 3.73 4.69 -13.91
N ALA A 270 3.99 4.85 -15.22
CA ALA A 270 2.94 5.11 -16.18
C ALA A 270 1.89 3.98 -16.29
N ALA A 271 2.29 2.74 -16.08
CA ALA A 271 1.36 1.62 -16.04
C ALA A 271 0.47 1.66 -14.78
N MET A 272 1.05 1.95 -13.62
CA MET A 272 0.32 2.06 -12.35
C MET A 272 -0.62 3.29 -12.32
N GLU A 273 -0.23 4.41 -12.93
CA GLU A 273 -1.07 5.61 -13.06
C GLU A 273 -2.39 5.34 -13.82
N LYS A 274 -2.45 4.30 -14.69
CA LYS A 274 -3.69 3.93 -15.41
C LYS A 274 -4.76 3.31 -14.50
N VAL A 275 -4.37 2.73 -13.39
CA VAL A 275 -5.27 2.06 -12.43
C VAL A 275 -5.47 2.86 -11.15
N ARG A 276 -4.70 3.94 -10.97
CA ARG A 276 -4.84 4.87 -9.85
C ARG A 276 -6.16 5.63 -9.93
N GLN A 277 -6.80 5.86 -8.79
CA GLN A 277 -7.95 6.75 -8.71
C GLN A 277 -7.56 8.18 -9.14
N PRO A 278 -8.46 8.94 -9.79
CA PRO A 278 -8.12 10.24 -10.37
C PRO A 278 -7.81 11.33 -9.33
N PHE A 279 -8.28 11.15 -8.06
CA PHE A 279 -8.10 12.11 -6.96
C PHE A 279 -7.67 11.40 -5.67
#